data_118ac8a143e0f50f3560952398db780f
#
_entry.id   118ac8a143e0f50f3560952398db780f
#
_cell.length_a   1.000
_cell.length_b   1.000
_cell.length_c   1.000
_cell.angle_alpha   90.00
_cell.angle_beta   90.00
_cell.angle_gamma   90.00
#
_symmetry.space_group_name_H-M   'P 1'
#
loop_
_entity.id
_entity.type
_entity.pdbx_description
1 polymer ?
#
loop_
_entity_poly.entity_id
_entity_poly.type
_entity_poly.pdbx_seq_one_letter_code
_entity_poly.pdbx_strand_id
1 'polypeptide(L)'
;MTIDLGLGRRTRQLGPLKAEILAQPEVVFDVVAAPYLGRTPRALAAKLRVIERSNDMVIAEHDTPVLGGRVVATTLESVRFERPHLIHFRLLRGPVPLVTETFEFRSGNAEGTTDFEYRGELSTDLWSVGAWWGRLVARRWESAVSESLQSIQAEAERRRRAQ
;
A
#
# COMPACT_ATOMS: atom_id res chain seq x y z
N MET A 1 -23.13 -32.37 -9.21
CA MET A 1 -22.65 -31.81 -10.50
C MET A 1 -22.57 -30.34 -10.32
N THR A 2 -21.37 -29.83 -9.96
CA THR A 2 -21.15 -28.42 -9.74
C THR A 2 -20.89 -27.80 -11.10
N ILE A 3 -21.78 -26.91 -11.56
CA ILE A 3 -21.58 -26.16 -12.79
C ILE A 3 -20.56 -25.06 -12.46
N ASP A 4 -19.33 -25.24 -12.88
CA ASP A 4 -18.33 -24.19 -12.90
C ASP A 4 -18.69 -23.23 -14.04
N LEU A 5 -19.33 -22.12 -13.71
CA LEU A 5 -19.79 -21.11 -14.65
C LEU A 5 -18.65 -20.26 -15.22
N GLY A 6 -17.39 -20.64 -15.05
CA GLY A 6 -16.24 -19.90 -15.58
C GLY A 6 -16.11 -18.48 -15.01
N LEU A 7 -16.73 -18.21 -13.88
CA LEU A 7 -16.65 -16.95 -13.14
C LEU A 7 -15.32 -16.88 -12.35
N GLY A 8 -14.24 -17.37 -12.97
CA GLY A 8 -12.92 -17.42 -12.37
C GLY A 8 -12.46 -16.03 -11.96
N ARG A 9 -12.01 -15.94 -10.70
CA ARG A 9 -11.31 -14.75 -10.19
C ARG A 9 -10.15 -14.43 -11.11
N ARG A 10 -10.12 -13.21 -11.66
CA ARG A 10 -9.01 -12.74 -12.48
C ARG A 10 -8.04 -11.95 -11.61
N THR A 11 -6.80 -12.40 -11.61
CA THR A 11 -5.71 -11.81 -10.85
C THR A 11 -4.80 -11.02 -11.78
N ARG A 12 -4.38 -9.85 -11.30
CA ARG A 12 -3.42 -8.96 -11.96
C ARG A 12 -2.30 -8.62 -10.99
N GLN A 13 -1.06 -8.69 -11.46
CA GLN A 13 0.09 -8.21 -10.70
C GLN A 13 0.12 -6.67 -10.71
N LEU A 14 0.48 -6.08 -9.57
CA LEU A 14 0.76 -4.67 -9.36
C LEU A 14 2.27 -4.52 -9.14
N GLY A 15 2.88 -3.58 -9.84
CA GLY A 15 4.33 -3.41 -9.81
C GLY A 15 5.08 -4.46 -10.65
N PRO A 16 6.37 -4.78 -10.31
CA PRO A 16 7.12 -4.22 -9.19
C PRO A 16 7.49 -2.74 -9.37
N LEU A 17 7.43 -1.96 -8.28
CA LEU A 17 8.05 -0.64 -8.22
C LEU A 17 9.29 -0.74 -7.33
N LYS A 18 10.40 -0.21 -7.82
CA LYS A 18 11.69 -0.25 -7.12
C LYS A 18 12.27 1.14 -6.99
N ALA A 19 12.92 1.40 -5.86
CA ALA A 19 13.65 2.62 -5.63
C ALA A 19 14.84 2.37 -4.69
N GLU A 20 15.95 3.04 -4.95
CA GLU A 20 17.02 3.20 -3.97
C GLU A 20 16.73 4.47 -3.15
N ILE A 21 16.68 4.31 -1.82
CA ILE A 21 16.40 5.38 -0.88
C ILE A 21 17.65 5.64 -0.04
N LEU A 22 18.09 6.90 0.03
CA LEU A 22 19.28 7.31 0.78
C LEU A 22 19.00 7.41 2.29
N ALA A 23 18.52 6.32 2.86
CA ALA A 23 18.29 6.16 4.30
C ALA A 23 18.34 4.66 4.66
N GLN A 24 18.63 4.33 5.91
CA GLN A 24 18.68 2.94 6.39
C GLN A 24 17.27 2.30 6.36
N PRO A 25 17.16 0.95 6.19
CA PRO A 25 15.87 0.24 6.13
C PRO A 25 14.93 0.56 7.31
N GLU A 26 15.48 0.66 8.52
CA GLU A 26 14.72 1.00 9.72
C GLU A 26 14.04 2.37 9.62
N VAL A 27 14.75 3.35 9.05
CA VAL A 27 14.23 4.71 8.87
C VAL A 27 13.12 4.72 7.84
N VAL A 28 13.33 4.03 6.71
CA VAL A 28 12.33 3.93 5.63
C VAL A 28 11.08 3.18 6.13
N PHE A 29 11.28 2.06 6.81
CA PHE A 29 10.20 1.31 7.44
C PHE A 29 9.38 2.17 8.40
N ASP A 30 10.05 2.92 9.27
CA ASP A 30 9.40 3.79 10.26
C ASP A 30 8.62 4.93 9.61
N VAL A 31 9.06 5.44 8.47
CA VAL A 31 8.31 6.43 7.69
C VAL A 31 7.00 5.83 7.17
N VAL A 32 7.05 4.61 6.60
CA VAL A 32 5.85 3.93 6.06
C VAL A 32 4.90 3.51 7.17
N ALA A 33 5.43 3.01 8.28
CA ALA A 33 4.63 2.53 9.42
C ALA A 33 4.04 3.65 10.29
N ALA A 34 4.66 4.83 10.29
CA ALA A 34 4.30 5.93 11.21
C ALA A 34 2.80 6.31 11.20
N PRO A 35 2.10 6.41 10.06
CA PRO A 35 0.68 6.73 10.03
C PRO A 35 -0.17 5.71 10.79
N TYR A 36 0.19 4.45 10.71
CA TYR A 36 -0.54 3.34 11.35
C TYR A 36 -0.23 3.19 12.83
N LEU A 37 0.95 3.64 13.26
CA LEU A 37 1.44 3.50 14.63
C LEU A 37 1.17 4.74 15.52
N GLY A 38 0.29 5.65 15.09
CA GLY A 38 -0.19 6.77 15.90
C GLY A 38 0.64 8.05 15.80
N ARG A 39 1.51 8.15 14.81
CA ARG A 39 2.29 9.35 14.50
C ARG A 39 1.83 9.99 13.20
N THR A 40 0.52 10.02 12.98
CA THR A 40 -0.08 10.50 11.74
C THR A 40 0.03 12.03 11.67
N PRO A 41 0.68 12.59 10.64
CA PRO A 41 0.60 14.02 10.36
C PRO A 41 -0.87 14.45 10.18
N ARG A 42 -1.23 15.66 10.62
CA ARG A 42 -2.62 16.16 10.52
C ARG A 42 -3.24 16.03 9.13
N ALA A 43 -2.45 16.23 8.08
CA ALA A 43 -2.90 16.10 6.70
C ALA A 43 -3.30 14.66 6.31
N LEU A 44 -2.66 13.64 6.90
CA LEU A 44 -2.98 12.23 6.68
C LEU A 44 -4.04 11.73 7.67
N ALA A 45 -4.13 12.31 8.86
CA ALA A 45 -5.12 11.95 9.87
C ALA A 45 -6.56 12.14 9.38
N ALA A 46 -6.79 13.04 8.43
CA ALA A 46 -8.09 13.24 7.79
C ALA A 46 -8.46 12.13 6.80
N LYS A 47 -7.49 11.30 6.37
CA LYS A 47 -7.64 10.26 5.34
C LYS A 47 -7.41 8.85 5.86
N LEU A 48 -6.84 8.70 7.04
CA LEU A 48 -6.49 7.42 7.66
C LEU A 48 -7.06 7.33 9.07
N ARG A 49 -7.85 6.31 9.32
CA ARG A 49 -8.39 6.00 10.65
C ARG A 49 -8.00 4.59 11.06
N VAL A 50 -7.19 4.45 12.10
CA VAL A 50 -6.89 3.14 12.70
C VAL A 50 -8.09 2.70 13.53
N ILE A 51 -8.66 1.54 13.18
CA ILE A 51 -9.84 0.94 13.83
C ILE A 51 -9.40 0.05 14.99
N GLU A 52 -8.39 -0.80 14.74
CA GLU A 52 -7.92 -1.78 15.71
C GLU A 52 -6.40 -1.91 15.62
N ARG A 53 -5.77 -2.21 16.76
CA ARG A 53 -4.32 -2.46 16.87
C ARG A 53 -4.06 -3.75 17.59
N SER A 54 -3.10 -4.49 17.06
CA SER A 54 -2.44 -5.63 17.71
C SER A 54 -0.92 -5.36 17.78
N ASN A 55 -0.15 -6.35 18.21
CA ASN A 55 1.30 -6.19 18.38
C ASN A 55 2.04 -5.95 17.05
N ASP A 56 1.64 -6.64 15.99
CA ASP A 56 2.29 -6.65 14.69
C ASP A 56 1.33 -6.27 13.54
N MET A 57 0.09 -5.90 13.85
CA MET A 57 -0.94 -5.64 12.85
C MET A 57 -1.88 -4.51 13.27
N VAL A 58 -2.36 -3.77 12.29
CA VAL A 58 -3.46 -2.81 12.47
C VAL A 58 -4.54 -3.07 11.42
N ILE A 59 -5.79 -2.73 11.78
CA ILE A 59 -6.89 -2.56 10.83
C ILE A 59 -7.15 -1.07 10.70
N ALA A 60 -7.14 -0.57 9.48
CA ALA A 60 -7.27 0.85 9.18
C ALA A 60 -8.25 1.10 8.03
N GLU A 61 -8.95 2.23 8.10
CA GLU A 61 -9.73 2.78 7.00
C GLU A 61 -8.95 3.90 6.31
N HIS A 62 -8.98 3.89 4.98
CA HIS A 62 -8.46 4.96 4.14
C HIS A 62 -9.58 5.60 3.35
N ASP A 63 -9.63 6.92 3.39
CA ASP A 63 -10.53 7.73 2.59
C ASP A 63 -9.77 8.36 1.42
N THR A 64 -10.10 7.91 0.21
CA THR A 64 -9.48 8.40 -1.02
C THR A 64 -10.50 9.21 -1.82
N PRO A 65 -10.28 10.53 -2.01
CA PRO A 65 -11.11 11.33 -2.90
C PRO A 65 -10.98 10.83 -4.35
N VAL A 66 -12.11 10.56 -4.99
CA VAL A 66 -12.21 10.15 -6.39
C VAL A 66 -13.11 11.10 -7.17
N LEU A 67 -13.09 11.04 -8.50
CA LEU A 67 -13.88 11.91 -9.38
C LEU A 67 -13.72 13.41 -9.05
N GLY A 68 -12.48 13.86 -8.87
CA GLY A 68 -12.20 15.26 -8.54
C GLY A 68 -12.68 15.68 -7.14
N GLY A 69 -12.75 14.75 -6.20
CA GLY A 69 -13.16 15.01 -4.82
C GLY A 69 -14.68 14.97 -4.59
N ARG A 70 -15.46 14.66 -5.63
CA ARG A 70 -16.93 14.59 -5.52
C ARG A 70 -17.44 13.34 -4.79
N VAL A 71 -16.60 12.30 -4.75
CA VAL A 71 -16.90 11.03 -4.08
C VAL A 71 -15.68 10.63 -3.26
N VAL A 72 -15.92 10.07 -2.09
CA VAL A 72 -14.86 9.47 -1.25
C VAL A 72 -15.01 7.95 -1.33
N ALA A 73 -13.96 7.28 -1.77
CA ALA A 73 -13.87 5.83 -1.70
C ALA A 73 -13.19 5.45 -0.38
N THR A 74 -13.93 4.78 0.49
CA THR A 74 -13.38 4.25 1.75
C THR A 74 -12.94 2.80 1.54
N THR A 75 -11.68 2.51 1.84
CA THR A 75 -11.14 1.15 1.89
C THR A 75 -10.90 0.74 3.34
N LEU A 76 -11.08 -0.54 3.63
CA LEU A 76 -10.70 -1.16 4.90
C LEU A 76 -9.56 -2.13 4.63
N GLU A 77 -8.48 -2.00 5.38
CA GLU A 77 -7.24 -2.74 5.16
C GLU A 77 -6.69 -3.30 6.46
N SER A 78 -6.09 -4.48 6.40
CA SER A 78 -5.18 -4.96 7.43
C SER A 78 -3.74 -4.66 7.00
N VAL A 79 -2.96 -4.13 7.91
CA VAL A 79 -1.54 -3.81 7.71
C VAL A 79 -0.72 -4.56 8.74
N ARG A 80 0.13 -5.48 8.29
CA ARG A 80 1.00 -6.28 9.15
C ARG A 80 2.44 -5.85 9.01
N PHE A 81 3.15 -5.77 10.12
CA PHE A 81 4.51 -5.27 10.22
C PHE A 81 5.49 -6.39 10.58
N GLU A 82 6.50 -6.59 9.76
CA GLU A 82 7.64 -7.47 10.03
C GLU A 82 8.92 -6.60 10.01
N ARG A 83 9.10 -5.86 11.12
CA ARG A 83 10.16 -4.86 11.26
C ARG A 83 11.57 -5.47 11.19
N PRO A 84 12.50 -4.81 10.49
CA PRO A 84 12.35 -3.60 9.67
C PRO A 84 12.22 -3.93 8.17
N HIS A 85 11.87 -5.14 7.81
CA HIS A 85 12.06 -5.67 6.45
C HIS A 85 10.81 -5.69 5.57
N LEU A 86 9.62 -5.89 6.17
CA LEU A 86 8.39 -6.11 5.40
C LEU A 86 7.20 -5.40 6.03
N ILE A 87 6.35 -4.85 5.16
CA ILE A 87 4.99 -4.42 5.51
C ILE A 87 4.04 -5.04 4.50
N HIS A 88 3.03 -5.76 5.00
CA HIS A 88 2.01 -6.41 4.19
C HIS A 88 0.69 -5.67 4.35
N PHE A 89 0.07 -5.31 3.23
CA PHE A 89 -1.26 -4.73 3.16
C PHE A 89 -2.21 -5.75 2.54
N ARG A 90 -3.42 -5.83 3.09
CA ARG A 90 -4.49 -6.61 2.52
C ARG A 90 -5.80 -5.83 2.58
N LEU A 91 -6.40 -5.64 1.43
CA LEU A 91 -7.73 -5.06 1.32
C LEU A 91 -8.77 -6.03 1.90
N LEU A 92 -9.54 -5.58 2.88
CA LEU A 92 -10.66 -6.31 3.49
C LEU A 92 -11.99 -5.87 2.89
N ARG A 93 -12.11 -4.58 2.53
CA ARG A 93 -13.29 -4.00 1.88
C ARG A 93 -12.86 -2.82 1.02
N GLY A 94 -13.32 -2.77 -0.23
CA GLY A 94 -12.98 -1.70 -1.16
C GLY A 94 -13.58 -1.89 -2.55
N PRO A 95 -13.01 -1.21 -3.55
CA PRO A 95 -13.55 -1.18 -4.91
C PRO A 95 -13.36 -2.48 -5.70
N VAL A 96 -12.56 -3.41 -5.17
CA VAL A 96 -12.30 -4.73 -5.73
C VAL A 96 -12.30 -5.79 -4.63
N PRO A 97 -12.55 -7.07 -4.93
CA PRO A 97 -12.67 -8.13 -3.93
C PRO A 97 -11.38 -8.40 -3.14
N LEU A 98 -10.23 -8.21 -3.77
CA LEU A 98 -8.94 -8.49 -3.12
C LEU A 98 -7.85 -7.61 -3.71
N VAL A 99 -7.08 -6.99 -2.82
CA VAL A 99 -5.72 -6.49 -3.09
C VAL A 99 -4.84 -6.99 -1.97
N THR A 100 -3.68 -7.50 -2.32
CA THR A 100 -2.58 -7.76 -1.38
C THR A 100 -1.34 -7.04 -1.87
N GLU A 101 -0.60 -6.45 -0.95
CA GLU A 101 0.61 -5.69 -1.27
C GLU A 101 1.70 -6.00 -0.28
N THR A 102 2.93 -5.93 -0.74
CA THR A 102 4.12 -6.10 0.08
C THR A 102 5.09 -4.98 -0.22
N PHE A 103 5.54 -4.31 0.82
CA PHE A 103 6.64 -3.35 0.81
C PHE A 103 7.83 -4.03 1.46
N GLU A 104 8.89 -4.20 0.69
CA GLU A 104 10.13 -4.82 1.14
C GLU A 104 11.24 -3.77 1.25
N PHE A 105 11.99 -3.83 2.34
CA PHE A 105 13.07 -2.92 2.67
C PHE A 105 14.34 -3.74 2.90
N ARG A 106 15.23 -3.73 1.93
CA ARG A 106 16.54 -4.40 2.04
C ARG A 106 17.66 -3.38 2.16
N SER A 107 18.76 -3.77 2.79
CA SER A 107 19.98 -2.95 2.73
C SER A 107 20.41 -2.81 1.28
N GLY A 108 20.63 -1.58 0.85
CA GLY A 108 21.13 -1.29 -0.49
C GLY A 108 22.63 -1.58 -0.65
N ASN A 109 23.13 -1.41 -1.86
CA ASN A 109 24.53 -1.66 -2.17
C ASN A 109 25.48 -0.63 -1.55
N ALA A 110 25.02 0.61 -1.35
CA ALA A 110 25.77 1.63 -0.65
C ALA A 110 25.41 1.63 0.84
N GLU A 111 26.39 1.95 1.69
CA GLU A 111 26.18 2.05 3.12
C GLU A 111 25.10 3.11 3.45
N GLY A 112 24.15 2.75 4.30
CA GLY A 112 23.07 3.64 4.72
C GLY A 112 22.02 3.90 3.66
N THR A 113 21.89 2.98 2.66
CA THR A 113 20.82 3.03 1.66
C THR A 113 19.87 1.84 1.80
N THR A 114 18.68 1.99 1.25
CA THR A 114 17.65 0.95 1.20
C THR A 114 17.26 0.68 -0.24
N ASP A 115 17.30 -0.57 -0.64
CA ASP A 115 16.62 -1.09 -1.83
C ASP A 115 15.16 -1.36 -1.44
N PHE A 116 14.29 -0.44 -1.84
CA PHE A 116 12.85 -0.55 -1.66
C PHE A 116 12.22 -1.29 -2.83
N GLU A 117 11.35 -2.25 -2.55
CA GLU A 117 10.54 -2.91 -3.56
C GLU A 117 9.08 -3.03 -3.11
N TYR A 118 8.19 -2.56 -3.97
CA TYR A 118 6.74 -2.76 -3.87
C TYR A 118 6.30 -3.84 -4.86
N ARG A 119 5.50 -4.77 -4.39
CA ARG A 119 4.75 -5.75 -5.20
C ARG A 119 3.34 -5.88 -4.68
N GLY A 120 2.42 -6.15 -5.58
CA GLY A 120 1.04 -6.38 -5.20
C GLY A 120 0.32 -7.29 -6.18
N GLU A 121 -0.88 -7.69 -5.76
CA GLU A 121 -1.80 -8.49 -6.53
C GLU A 121 -3.22 -7.97 -6.35
N LEU A 122 -3.93 -7.79 -7.45
CA LEU A 122 -5.31 -7.34 -7.47
C LEU A 122 -6.18 -8.39 -8.14
N SER A 123 -7.28 -8.78 -7.51
CA SER A 123 -8.24 -9.73 -8.06
C SER A 123 -9.60 -9.10 -8.28
N THR A 124 -10.28 -9.53 -9.35
CA THR A 124 -11.66 -9.16 -9.67
C THR A 124 -12.48 -10.40 -9.96
N ASP A 125 -13.76 -10.38 -9.60
CA ASP A 125 -14.68 -11.53 -9.74
C ASP A 125 -15.58 -11.45 -10.98
N LEU A 126 -15.66 -10.28 -11.63
CA LEU A 126 -16.62 -10.02 -12.70
C LEU A 126 -15.96 -10.08 -14.07
N TRP A 127 -16.37 -11.00 -14.91
CA TRP A 127 -16.19 -11.13 -16.37
C TRP A 127 -15.37 -10.01 -17.05
N SER A 128 -15.81 -9.60 -18.24
CA SER A 128 -15.18 -8.52 -19.03
C SER A 128 -15.32 -7.14 -18.37
N VAL A 129 -16.45 -6.87 -17.71
CA VAL A 129 -16.70 -5.64 -16.95
C VAL A 129 -15.75 -5.56 -15.76
N GLY A 130 -15.58 -6.66 -15.02
CA GLY A 130 -14.61 -6.74 -13.93
C GLY A 130 -13.17 -6.63 -14.40
N ALA A 131 -12.84 -7.18 -15.57
CA ALA A 131 -11.52 -7.03 -16.16
C ALA A 131 -11.22 -5.57 -16.56
N TRP A 132 -12.20 -4.85 -17.09
CA TRP A 132 -12.09 -3.42 -17.41
C TRP A 132 -11.95 -2.58 -16.12
N TRP A 133 -12.84 -2.82 -15.16
CA TRP A 133 -12.81 -2.16 -13.85
C TRP A 133 -11.49 -2.42 -13.12
N GLY A 134 -11.03 -3.68 -13.10
CA GLY A 134 -9.75 -4.06 -12.50
C GLY A 134 -8.55 -3.35 -13.14
N ARG A 135 -8.56 -3.13 -14.46
CA ARG A 135 -7.52 -2.33 -15.13
C ARG A 135 -7.54 -0.87 -14.69
N LEU A 136 -8.73 -0.28 -14.57
CA LEU A 136 -8.88 1.10 -14.13
C LEU A 136 -8.41 1.28 -12.68
N VAL A 137 -8.85 0.39 -11.79
CA VAL A 137 -8.46 0.41 -10.37
C VAL A 137 -6.96 0.17 -10.24
N ALA A 138 -6.38 -0.81 -10.95
CA ALA A 138 -4.95 -1.10 -10.88
C ALA A 138 -4.09 0.11 -11.27
N ARG A 139 -4.43 0.81 -12.37
CA ARG A 139 -3.71 2.02 -12.79
C ARG A 139 -3.75 3.13 -11.73
N ARG A 140 -4.93 3.35 -11.14
CA ARG A 140 -5.10 4.34 -10.08
C ARG A 140 -4.34 3.96 -8.82
N TRP A 141 -4.34 2.67 -8.51
CA TRP A 141 -3.62 2.12 -7.37
C TRP A 141 -2.11 2.30 -7.52
N GLU A 142 -1.55 1.87 -8.66
CA GLU A 142 -0.12 2.04 -8.96
C GLU A 142 0.32 3.51 -8.97
N SER A 143 -0.53 4.41 -9.49
CA SER A 143 -0.26 5.86 -9.43
C SER A 143 -0.18 6.35 -7.98
N ALA A 144 -1.14 5.96 -7.14
CA ALA A 144 -1.17 6.33 -5.73
C ALA A 144 0.04 5.78 -4.96
N VAL A 145 0.45 4.55 -5.23
CA VAL A 145 1.66 3.95 -4.63
C VAL A 145 2.91 4.68 -5.10
N SER A 146 3.02 5.03 -6.39
CA SER A 146 4.16 5.77 -6.93
C SER A 146 4.29 7.17 -6.30
N GLU A 147 3.16 7.88 -6.13
CA GLU A 147 3.14 9.18 -5.44
C GLU A 147 3.53 9.06 -3.96
N SER A 148 3.03 8.01 -3.31
CA SER A 148 3.38 7.69 -1.92
C SER A 148 4.87 7.38 -1.77
N LEU A 149 5.46 6.64 -2.72
CA LEU A 149 6.89 6.31 -2.72
C LEU A 149 7.76 7.56 -2.77
N GLN A 150 7.42 8.54 -3.61
CA GLN A 150 8.14 9.82 -3.65
C GLN A 150 8.11 10.56 -2.30
N SER A 151 6.94 10.55 -1.66
CA SER A 151 6.77 11.16 -0.34
C SER A 151 7.55 10.41 0.75
N ILE A 152 7.56 9.08 0.71
CA ILE A 152 8.32 8.22 1.61
C ILE A 152 9.82 8.50 1.45
N GLN A 153 10.31 8.54 0.22
CA GLN A 153 11.71 8.81 -0.09
C GLN A 153 12.15 10.17 0.46
N ALA A 154 11.40 11.22 0.13
CA ALA A 154 11.70 12.59 0.59
C ALA A 154 11.76 12.68 2.13
N GLU A 155 10.80 12.05 2.83
CA GLU A 155 10.73 12.07 4.29
C GLU A 155 11.83 11.23 4.93
N ALA A 156 12.14 10.05 4.39
CA ALA A 156 13.21 9.19 4.92
C ALA A 156 14.58 9.86 4.79
N GLU A 157 14.86 10.45 3.63
CA GLU A 157 16.12 11.19 3.41
C GLU A 157 16.22 12.46 4.27
N ARG A 158 15.08 13.12 4.53
CA ARG A 158 15.03 14.25 5.47
C ARG A 158 15.39 13.81 6.89
N ARG A 159 14.84 12.69 7.37
CA ARG A 159 15.12 12.14 8.70
C ARG A 159 16.58 11.72 8.85
N ARG A 160 17.15 11.10 7.81
CA ARG A 160 18.58 10.76 7.79
C ARG A 160 19.47 11.99 8.01
N ARG A 161 19.14 13.13 7.36
CA ARG A 161 19.94 14.38 7.49
C ARG A 161 19.81 15.03 8.86
N ALA A 162 18.84 14.64 9.65
CA ALA A 162 18.59 15.19 10.98
C ALA A 162 19.22 14.37 12.13
N GLN A 163 19.80 13.19 11.80
CA GLN A 163 20.56 12.33 12.71
C GLN A 163 22.05 12.66 12.65
#